data_4fb0e95e641a6c25f1d5bae00ab6ec57
#
_entry.id   4fb0e95e641a6c25f1d5bae00ab6ec57
#
_cell.length_a   1.000
_cell.length_b   1.000
_cell.length_c   1.000
_cell.angle_alpha   90.00
_cell.angle_beta   90.00
_cell.angle_gamma   90.00
#
_symmetry.space_group_name_H-M   'P 1'
#
loop_
_entity.id
_entity.type
_entity.pdbx_description
1 polymer ?
#
loop_
_entity_poly.entity_id
_entity_poly.type
_entity_poly.pdbx_seq_one_letter_code
_entity_poly.pdbx_strand_id
1 'polypeptide(L)'
;MALSQDQICAGSAAAWAHFTGLSIDGHPYDLETRAYQQELLSFYTMDGRTKYNEVIQTGSQVGKTIGKVIEATHGAIYNKYPQGVIFYFPQRTGVDVFSAGRFQYFLDENPHVKCHLGKTNRNDCRRIGKINIYFFGAGAGLRVGGEAKDSSAARSTPADWIILDERAIFDEDMAKQLNQRLGNSKIARRTDVGTPKIPGDGLDTIYQASDQRSWLIKCEACNHETCVEDEFIEDADKAIIVDKEGVGHIACSHCKRFIVPWSPGSRWVPRFPKQDVVGYWVSQMLNPNRNLALLLKQWHDPQAYQYSMEEFYRTVLGIPYISAENKLCLQDVYSCMGNYIQMPSMKKVTTCMGVDVGKV
;
A
#
# COMPACT_ATOMS: atom_id res chain seq x y z
N MET A 1 -35.43 6.17 11.66
CA MET A 1 -35.20 7.57 11.23
C MET A 1 -34.07 7.50 10.19
N ALA A 2 -34.27 8.02 8.98
CA ALA A 2 -33.20 8.04 7.97
C ALA A 2 -32.13 9.05 8.39
N LEU A 3 -30.83 8.68 8.15
CA LEU A 3 -29.71 9.59 8.41
C LEU A 3 -29.74 10.76 7.41
N SER A 4 -29.36 11.96 7.86
CA SER A 4 -29.15 13.09 6.96
C SER A 4 -27.87 12.87 6.12
N GLN A 5 -27.76 13.56 4.98
CA GLN A 5 -26.54 13.51 4.14
C GLN A 5 -25.29 13.87 4.94
N ASP A 6 -25.36 14.88 5.82
CA ASP A 6 -24.24 15.27 6.67
C ASP A 6 -23.83 14.16 7.65
N GLN A 7 -24.80 13.42 8.21
CA GLN A 7 -24.51 12.28 9.08
C GLN A 7 -23.87 11.13 8.31
N ILE A 8 -24.30 10.88 7.07
CA ILE A 8 -23.72 9.87 6.19
C ILE A 8 -22.27 10.27 5.82
N CYS A 9 -22.06 11.52 5.42
CA CYS A 9 -20.74 12.06 5.13
C CYS A 9 -19.82 12.00 6.35
N ALA A 10 -20.29 12.38 7.53
CA ALA A 10 -19.49 12.28 8.76
C ALA A 10 -19.12 10.82 9.11
N GLY A 11 -19.99 9.87 8.80
CA GLY A 11 -19.78 8.44 9.04
C GLY A 11 -18.77 7.79 8.10
N SER A 12 -18.70 8.22 6.84
CA SER A 12 -17.97 7.52 5.77
C SER A 12 -17.16 8.47 4.89
N ALA A 13 -15.84 8.25 4.81
CA ALA A 13 -14.96 9.00 3.90
C ALA A 13 -15.31 8.75 2.43
N ALA A 14 -15.74 7.54 2.09
CA ALA A 14 -16.19 7.19 0.73
C ALA A 14 -17.46 7.99 0.35
N ALA A 15 -18.47 8.00 1.23
CA ALA A 15 -19.67 8.77 1.01
C ALA A 15 -19.38 10.29 0.94
N TRP A 16 -18.51 10.77 1.84
CA TRP A 16 -18.07 12.17 1.82
C TRP A 16 -17.41 12.53 0.50
N ALA A 17 -16.45 11.73 0.02
CA ALA A 17 -15.76 11.96 -1.25
C ALA A 17 -16.75 11.99 -2.44
N HIS A 18 -17.72 11.09 -2.46
CA HIS A 18 -18.76 11.03 -3.49
C HIS A 18 -19.66 12.28 -3.46
N PHE A 19 -20.26 12.58 -2.30
CA PHE A 19 -21.23 13.69 -2.18
C PHE A 19 -20.62 15.08 -2.33
N THR A 20 -19.34 15.25 -2.01
CA THR A 20 -18.64 16.54 -2.18
C THR A 20 -18.06 16.72 -3.58
N GLY A 21 -18.11 15.71 -4.43
CA GLY A 21 -17.53 15.76 -5.78
C GLY A 21 -16.00 15.91 -5.74
N LEU A 22 -15.34 15.17 -4.84
CA LEU A 22 -13.90 15.23 -4.69
C LEU A 22 -13.19 14.99 -6.00
N SER A 23 -12.17 15.80 -6.31
CA SER A 23 -11.33 15.69 -7.51
C SER A 23 -9.92 15.25 -7.17
N ILE A 24 -9.33 14.42 -8.03
CA ILE A 24 -7.94 13.97 -7.96
C ILE A 24 -7.33 14.05 -9.35
N ASP A 25 -6.19 14.75 -9.47
CA ASP A 25 -5.45 14.94 -10.72
C ASP A 25 -6.35 15.47 -11.87
N GLY A 26 -7.22 16.44 -11.55
CA GLY A 26 -8.15 17.08 -12.50
C GLY A 26 -9.39 16.26 -12.87
N HIS A 27 -9.60 15.11 -12.24
CA HIS A 27 -10.72 14.23 -12.51
C HIS A 27 -11.57 13.96 -11.27
N PRO A 28 -12.91 13.84 -11.40
CA PRO A 28 -13.74 13.39 -10.29
C PRO A 28 -13.25 12.05 -9.70
N TYR A 29 -13.18 11.97 -8.38
CA TYR A 29 -12.80 10.74 -7.71
C TYR A 29 -13.95 9.73 -7.77
N ASP A 30 -13.89 8.86 -8.76
CA ASP A 30 -14.93 7.88 -9.04
C ASP A 30 -14.76 6.63 -8.18
N LEU A 31 -15.65 6.46 -7.21
CA LEU A 31 -15.73 5.25 -6.37
C LEU A 31 -16.68 4.19 -6.92
N GLU A 32 -17.47 4.50 -7.94
CA GLU A 32 -18.35 3.51 -8.57
C GLU A 32 -17.51 2.47 -9.32
N THR A 33 -16.60 2.92 -10.17
CA THR A 33 -15.68 2.02 -10.88
C THR A 33 -14.48 1.56 -10.04
N ARG A 34 -14.27 2.16 -8.85
CA ARG A 34 -13.25 1.77 -7.88
C ARG A 34 -13.87 1.24 -6.58
N ALA A 35 -14.89 0.39 -6.70
CA ALA A 35 -15.63 -0.16 -5.56
C ALA A 35 -14.71 -0.80 -4.50
N TYR A 36 -13.60 -1.42 -4.91
CA TYR A 36 -12.61 -2.00 -4.01
C TYR A 36 -11.97 -0.98 -3.05
N GLN A 37 -11.97 0.32 -3.41
CA GLN A 37 -11.41 1.37 -2.55
C GLN A 37 -12.35 1.82 -1.43
N GLN A 38 -13.65 1.55 -1.51
CA GLN A 38 -14.62 2.02 -0.52
C GLN A 38 -14.28 1.54 0.90
N GLU A 39 -13.92 0.27 1.06
CA GLU A 39 -13.51 -0.28 2.36
C GLU A 39 -12.13 0.25 2.77
N LEU A 40 -11.21 0.48 1.81
CA LEU A 40 -9.89 1.03 2.09
C LEU A 40 -9.94 2.46 2.66
N LEU A 41 -11.00 3.22 2.38
CA LEU A 41 -11.27 4.56 2.90
C LEU A 41 -11.98 4.56 4.26
N SER A 42 -12.15 3.42 4.90
CA SER A 42 -12.90 3.28 6.15
C SER A 42 -12.01 2.80 7.28
N PHE A 43 -12.30 3.22 8.51
CA PHE A 43 -11.72 2.65 9.72
C PHE A 43 -12.30 1.25 10.05
N TYR A 44 -13.39 0.89 9.40
CA TYR A 44 -14.07 -0.39 9.58
C TYR A 44 -14.09 -1.17 8.28
N THR A 45 -14.01 -2.48 8.40
CA THR A 45 -14.27 -3.40 7.29
C THR A 45 -15.78 -3.52 7.06
N MET A 46 -16.20 -3.99 5.88
CA MET A 46 -17.62 -4.22 5.58
C MET A 46 -18.24 -5.32 6.46
N ASP A 47 -17.44 -6.24 6.97
CA ASP A 47 -17.84 -7.28 7.94
C ASP A 47 -17.77 -6.80 9.40
N GLY A 48 -17.53 -5.48 9.64
CA GLY A 48 -17.68 -4.82 10.94
C GLY A 48 -16.44 -4.86 11.84
N ARG A 49 -15.28 -5.29 11.35
CA ARG A 49 -14.03 -5.26 12.12
C ARG A 49 -13.40 -3.87 12.13
N THR A 50 -12.78 -3.51 13.23
CA THR A 50 -12.01 -2.24 13.35
C THR A 50 -10.58 -2.45 12.87
N LYS A 51 -10.10 -1.56 12.01
CA LYS A 51 -8.75 -1.61 11.42
C LYS A 51 -7.73 -0.84 12.29
N TYR A 52 -7.44 -1.35 13.48
CA TYR A 52 -6.37 -0.79 14.32
C TYR A 52 -4.99 -1.00 13.67
N ASN A 53 -4.75 -2.20 13.13
CA ASN A 53 -3.57 -2.52 12.34
C ASN A 53 -4.03 -2.92 10.92
N GLU A 54 -3.59 -2.16 9.94
CA GLU A 54 -3.96 -2.34 8.53
C GLU A 54 -2.69 -2.45 7.68
N VAL A 55 -2.65 -3.40 6.77
CA VAL A 55 -1.61 -3.49 5.74
C VAL A 55 -2.24 -3.52 4.36
N ILE A 56 -1.72 -2.70 3.44
CA ILE A 56 -2.21 -2.63 2.06
C ILE A 56 -1.02 -2.91 1.14
N GLN A 57 -0.94 -4.15 0.68
CA GLN A 57 0.05 -4.62 -0.27
C GLN A 57 -0.50 -4.42 -1.68
N THR A 58 0.20 -3.65 -2.50
CA THR A 58 -0.36 -3.24 -3.79
C THR A 58 0.65 -3.24 -4.91
N GLY A 59 0.15 -3.40 -6.13
CA GLY A 59 0.85 -2.90 -7.32
C GLY A 59 1.02 -1.38 -7.28
N SER A 60 1.75 -0.84 -8.24
CA SER A 60 1.90 0.61 -8.40
C SER A 60 0.65 1.23 -9.03
N GLN A 61 0.44 2.53 -8.82
CA GLN A 61 -0.61 3.35 -9.48
C GLN A 61 -2.07 2.88 -9.24
N VAL A 62 -2.35 2.26 -8.10
CA VAL A 62 -3.72 1.82 -7.73
C VAL A 62 -4.42 2.78 -6.76
N GLY A 63 -3.84 3.97 -6.51
CA GLY A 63 -4.45 4.99 -5.66
C GLY A 63 -4.25 4.80 -4.16
N LYS A 64 -3.29 3.95 -3.73
CA LYS A 64 -3.04 3.62 -2.32
C LYS A 64 -2.83 4.83 -1.41
N THR A 65 -1.89 5.70 -1.75
CA THR A 65 -1.50 6.86 -0.95
C THR A 65 -2.61 7.90 -0.92
N ILE A 66 -3.21 8.20 -2.09
CA ILE A 66 -4.29 9.19 -2.19
C ILE A 66 -5.53 8.76 -1.42
N GLY A 67 -5.84 7.45 -1.41
CA GLY A 67 -6.93 6.92 -0.58
C GLY A 67 -6.71 7.24 0.91
N LYS A 68 -5.49 7.09 1.42
CA LYS A 68 -5.18 7.43 2.82
C LYS A 68 -5.18 8.94 3.09
N VAL A 69 -4.84 9.76 2.08
CA VAL A 69 -5.00 11.23 2.17
C VAL A 69 -6.48 11.59 2.30
N ILE A 70 -7.35 11.03 1.50
CA ILE A 70 -8.79 11.26 1.55
C ILE A 70 -9.34 10.87 2.93
N GLU A 71 -9.00 9.68 3.42
CA GLU A 71 -9.45 9.18 4.72
C GLU A 71 -8.92 10.05 5.88
N ALA A 72 -7.64 10.42 5.86
CA ALA A 72 -7.04 11.29 6.87
C ALA A 72 -7.64 12.69 6.87
N THR A 73 -7.86 13.27 5.70
CA THR A 73 -8.48 14.59 5.53
C THR A 73 -9.92 14.58 6.03
N HIS A 74 -10.70 13.58 5.65
CA HIS A 74 -12.04 13.36 6.17
C HIS A 74 -12.03 13.25 7.70
N GLY A 75 -11.14 12.41 8.23
CA GLY A 75 -10.97 12.25 9.68
C GLY A 75 -10.60 13.55 10.40
N ALA A 76 -9.82 14.41 9.75
CA ALA A 76 -9.46 15.73 10.28
C ALA A 76 -10.64 16.70 10.28
N ILE A 77 -11.41 16.75 9.19
CA ILE A 77 -12.62 17.61 9.09
C ILE A 77 -13.65 17.24 10.17
N TYR A 78 -13.88 15.95 10.37
CA TYR A 78 -14.86 15.43 11.35
C TYR A 78 -14.27 15.11 12.73
N ASN A 79 -13.05 15.60 13.02
CA ASN A 79 -12.39 15.49 14.33
C ASN A 79 -12.27 14.05 14.87
N LYS A 80 -11.97 13.09 13.99
CA LYS A 80 -11.86 11.66 14.35
C LYS A 80 -10.53 11.29 15.01
N TYR A 81 -9.46 12.09 14.80
CA TYR A 81 -8.10 11.85 15.28
C TYR A 81 -7.56 13.03 16.10
N PRO A 82 -8.05 13.28 17.33
CA PRO A 82 -7.73 14.49 18.10
C PRO A 82 -6.24 14.75 18.34
N GLN A 83 -5.41 13.68 18.46
CA GLN A 83 -3.96 13.81 18.60
C GLN A 83 -3.22 13.96 17.26
N GLY A 84 -3.93 13.86 16.14
CA GLY A 84 -3.38 14.04 14.79
C GLY A 84 -3.15 12.74 14.03
N VAL A 85 -2.75 12.94 12.77
CA VAL A 85 -2.36 11.88 11.83
C VAL A 85 -0.94 12.13 11.37
N ILE A 86 -0.11 11.10 11.28
CA ILE A 86 1.26 11.21 10.78
C ILE A 86 1.43 10.31 9.55
N PHE A 87 1.85 10.91 8.45
CA PHE A 87 2.39 10.19 7.30
C PHE A 87 3.90 10.10 7.41
N TYR A 88 4.42 8.89 7.38
CA TYR A 88 5.84 8.62 7.30
C TYR A 88 6.24 8.17 5.91
N PHE A 89 7.27 8.81 5.36
CA PHE A 89 7.92 8.45 4.11
C PHE A 89 9.32 7.90 4.40
N PRO A 90 9.88 7.04 3.53
CA PRO A 90 11.21 6.49 3.77
C PRO A 90 12.30 7.57 3.88
N GLN A 91 12.17 8.65 3.13
CA GLN A 91 13.15 9.75 3.08
C GLN A 91 12.48 11.12 3.17
N ARG A 92 13.23 12.13 3.64
CA ARG A 92 12.77 13.52 3.74
C ARG A 92 12.39 14.13 2.38
N THR A 93 13.12 13.81 1.32
CA THR A 93 12.80 14.26 -0.04
C THR A 93 11.40 13.84 -0.49
N GLY A 94 10.94 12.66 -0.05
CA GLY A 94 9.57 12.20 -0.31
C GLY A 94 8.52 13.09 0.35
N VAL A 95 8.81 13.65 1.54
CA VAL A 95 7.91 14.58 2.23
C VAL A 95 7.70 15.86 1.43
N ASP A 96 8.78 16.46 0.95
CA ASP A 96 8.70 17.73 0.23
C ASP A 96 7.93 17.57 -1.10
N VAL A 97 8.23 16.52 -1.86
CA VAL A 97 7.52 16.19 -3.11
C VAL A 97 6.04 15.91 -2.84
N PHE A 98 5.74 15.18 -1.78
CA PHE A 98 4.37 14.80 -1.48
C PHE A 98 3.56 15.98 -0.92
N SER A 99 4.06 16.66 0.11
CA SER A 99 3.32 17.70 0.81
C SER A 99 3.21 18.99 0.01
N ALA A 100 4.30 19.45 -0.60
CA ALA A 100 4.30 20.68 -1.41
C ALA A 100 3.71 20.45 -2.81
N GLY A 101 3.84 19.25 -3.36
CA GLY A 101 3.27 18.86 -4.65
C GLY A 101 1.87 18.29 -4.50
N ARG A 102 1.78 16.97 -4.28
CA ARG A 102 0.52 16.22 -4.34
C ARG A 102 -0.56 16.66 -3.34
N PHE A 103 -0.17 16.87 -2.06
CA PHE A 103 -1.16 17.28 -1.06
C PHE A 103 -1.62 18.73 -1.27
N GLN A 104 -0.71 19.61 -1.66
CA GLN A 104 -1.08 20.99 -2.00
C GLN A 104 -2.02 21.02 -3.22
N TYR A 105 -1.70 20.25 -4.27
CA TYR A 105 -2.53 20.15 -5.45
C TYR A 105 -3.93 19.60 -5.12
N PHE A 106 -4.00 18.54 -4.29
CA PHE A 106 -5.27 18.02 -3.78
C PHE A 106 -6.10 19.09 -3.06
N LEU A 107 -5.49 19.97 -2.26
CA LEU A 107 -6.20 21.07 -1.62
C LEU A 107 -6.69 22.11 -2.64
N ASP A 108 -5.87 22.42 -3.65
CA ASP A 108 -6.18 23.43 -4.65
C ASP A 108 -7.33 23.00 -5.59
N GLU A 109 -7.41 21.73 -5.92
CA GLU A 109 -8.50 21.12 -6.69
C GLU A 109 -9.82 21.00 -5.89
N ASN A 110 -9.73 21.00 -4.56
CA ASN A 110 -10.87 20.78 -3.68
C ASN A 110 -11.13 21.96 -2.74
N PRO A 111 -11.74 23.06 -3.22
CA PRO A 111 -11.99 24.27 -2.41
C PRO A 111 -12.78 23.97 -1.14
N HIS A 112 -13.70 23.00 -1.18
CA HIS A 112 -14.48 22.57 -0.03
C HIS A 112 -13.62 21.86 1.06
N VAL A 113 -12.48 21.32 0.69
CA VAL A 113 -11.46 20.82 1.63
C VAL A 113 -10.58 21.97 2.09
N LYS A 114 -10.12 22.78 1.14
CA LYS A 114 -9.20 23.89 1.38
C LYS A 114 -9.77 24.92 2.35
N CYS A 115 -11.09 25.13 2.40
CA CYS A 115 -11.72 26.05 3.36
C CYS A 115 -11.52 25.62 4.83
N HIS A 116 -11.20 24.35 5.09
CA HIS A 116 -10.85 23.84 6.41
C HIS A 116 -9.37 24.01 6.78
N LEU A 117 -8.52 24.52 5.86
CA LEU A 117 -7.11 24.72 6.11
C LEU A 117 -6.90 25.82 7.15
N GLY A 118 -6.23 25.46 8.26
CA GLY A 118 -5.93 26.36 9.36
C GLY A 118 -4.67 27.21 9.10
N LYS A 119 -4.30 28.02 10.10
CA LYS A 119 -3.11 28.88 10.04
C LYS A 119 -1.78 28.09 9.92
N THR A 120 -1.73 26.86 10.46
CA THR A 120 -0.56 26.00 10.32
C THR A 120 -0.61 25.32 8.95
N ASN A 121 0.20 25.84 8.03
CA ASN A 121 0.29 25.38 6.64
C ASN A 121 1.76 25.32 6.21
N ARG A 122 2.50 24.31 6.69
CA ARG A 122 3.90 24.04 6.38
C ARG A 122 4.03 22.69 5.70
N ASN A 123 5.13 22.42 4.99
CA ASN A 123 5.34 21.15 4.31
C ASN A 123 5.35 19.95 5.25
N ASP A 124 5.80 20.12 6.48
CA ASP A 124 5.86 19.07 7.50
C ASP A 124 4.59 18.96 8.35
N CYS A 125 3.67 19.96 8.27
CA CYS A 125 2.44 19.99 9.07
C CYS A 125 1.36 20.84 8.41
N ARG A 126 0.22 20.24 8.16
CA ARG A 126 -1.00 20.90 7.67
C ARG A 126 -2.11 20.76 8.70
N ARG A 127 -2.72 21.89 9.09
CA ARG A 127 -3.87 21.84 9.99
C ARG A 127 -5.16 21.87 9.17
N ILE A 128 -5.94 20.80 9.24
CA ILE A 128 -7.27 20.71 8.63
C ILE A 128 -8.30 20.70 9.76
N GLY A 129 -9.20 21.69 9.77
CA GLY A 129 -10.10 21.88 10.90
C GLY A 129 -9.34 22.08 12.21
N LYS A 130 -9.51 21.16 13.16
CA LYS A 130 -8.83 21.18 14.47
C LYS A 130 -7.63 20.22 14.54
N ILE A 131 -7.42 19.40 13.50
CA ILE A 131 -6.47 18.29 13.50
C ILE A 131 -5.22 18.65 12.69
N ASN A 132 -4.06 18.28 13.20
CA ASN A 132 -2.81 18.35 12.46
C ASN A 132 -2.57 17.06 11.69
N ILE A 133 -2.24 17.19 10.41
CA ILE A 133 -1.72 16.12 9.57
C ILE A 133 -0.22 16.42 9.38
N TYR A 134 0.61 15.51 9.87
CA TYR A 134 2.07 15.65 9.82
C TYR A 134 2.64 14.78 8.70
N PHE A 135 3.75 15.23 8.11
CA PHE A 135 4.47 14.53 7.06
C PHE A 135 5.95 14.46 7.46
N PHE A 136 6.45 13.27 7.75
CA PHE A 136 7.82 13.07 8.23
C PHE A 136 8.58 12.06 7.38
N GLY A 137 9.89 12.30 7.20
CA GLY A 137 10.82 11.33 6.65
C GLY A 137 11.35 10.44 7.76
N ALA A 138 11.25 9.11 7.61
CA ALA A 138 11.73 8.16 8.60
C ALA A 138 13.28 8.10 8.67
N GLY A 139 13.96 8.26 7.51
CA GLY A 139 15.44 8.18 7.41
C GLY A 139 16.22 9.33 8.03
N ALA A 140 15.58 10.37 8.57
CA ALA A 140 16.25 11.53 9.15
C ALA A 140 16.99 11.27 10.48
N GLY A 141 17.04 10.03 10.98
CA GLY A 141 17.58 9.68 12.30
C GLY A 141 18.78 8.74 12.34
N LEU A 142 19.24 8.16 11.23
CA LEU A 142 20.27 7.12 11.18
C LEU A 142 21.52 7.51 10.38
N ARG A 143 22.06 8.72 10.61
CA ARG A 143 23.46 9.00 10.21
C ARG A 143 24.31 9.05 11.47
N VAL A 144 25.10 8.02 11.66
CA VAL A 144 26.26 8.06 12.54
C VAL A 144 27.22 9.11 11.97
N GLY A 145 27.31 10.29 12.64
CA GLY A 145 28.32 11.32 12.30
C GLY A 145 27.85 12.58 11.58
N GLY A 146 26.54 12.83 11.43
CA GLY A 146 26.04 14.09 10.84
C GLY A 146 24.90 14.71 11.67
N GLU A 147 24.89 16.03 11.85
CA GLU A 147 23.90 16.78 12.64
C GLU A 147 22.45 16.50 12.16
N ALA A 148 21.74 15.70 12.93
CA ALA A 148 20.33 15.36 12.67
C ALA A 148 19.42 16.40 13.34
N LYS A 149 19.20 17.56 12.69
CA LYS A 149 18.29 18.59 13.21
C LYS A 149 16.79 18.26 13.12
N ASP A 150 16.38 17.28 12.31
CA ASP A 150 14.95 16.99 12.05
C ASP A 150 14.37 15.75 12.78
N SER A 151 15.18 14.98 13.47
CA SER A 151 14.75 13.68 14.02
C SER A 151 13.95 13.77 15.32
N SER A 152 14.08 14.86 16.08
CA SER A 152 13.42 15.00 17.39
C SER A 152 11.90 15.22 17.25
N ALA A 153 11.46 16.05 16.31
CA ALA A 153 10.03 16.31 16.11
C ALA A 153 9.28 15.06 15.63
N ALA A 154 9.84 14.32 14.66
CA ALA A 154 9.26 13.06 14.20
C ALA A 154 9.14 12.01 15.33
N ARG A 155 10.04 12.07 16.33
CA ARG A 155 10.08 11.14 17.48
C ARG A 155 9.28 11.61 18.71
N SER A 156 8.86 12.86 18.77
CA SER A 156 8.17 13.42 19.95
C SER A 156 6.69 13.73 19.73
N THR A 157 6.23 13.73 18.49
CA THR A 157 4.84 14.09 18.13
C THR A 157 3.89 12.92 18.43
N PRO A 158 2.90 13.05 19.33
CA PRO A 158 1.87 12.04 19.52
C PRO A 158 0.90 12.02 18.33
N ALA A 159 0.27 10.87 18.08
CA ALA A 159 -0.74 10.72 17.05
C ALA A 159 -1.78 9.66 17.42
N ASP A 160 -2.95 9.77 16.81
CA ASP A 160 -3.99 8.73 16.86
C ASP A 160 -3.87 7.75 15.70
N TRP A 161 -3.25 8.18 14.61
CA TRP A 161 -3.03 7.35 13.44
C TRP A 161 -1.69 7.62 12.79
N ILE A 162 -0.91 6.56 12.55
CA ILE A 162 0.33 6.61 11.76
C ILE A 162 0.15 5.82 10.47
N ILE A 163 0.67 6.36 9.38
CA ILE A 163 0.63 5.78 8.03
C ILE A 163 2.08 5.69 7.54
N LEU A 164 2.58 4.50 7.27
CA LEU A 164 3.89 4.26 6.70
C LEU A 164 3.72 4.02 5.20
N ASP A 165 3.97 5.04 4.39
CA ASP A 165 3.89 4.93 2.92
C ASP A 165 5.20 4.41 2.34
N GLU A 166 5.13 3.53 1.36
CA GLU A 166 6.26 2.75 0.83
C GLU A 166 6.97 1.90 1.91
N ARG A 167 6.18 1.21 2.74
CA ARG A 167 6.61 0.42 3.90
C ARG A 167 7.74 -0.57 3.60
N ALA A 168 7.79 -1.16 2.40
CA ALA A 168 8.83 -2.10 1.99
C ALA A 168 10.26 -1.50 1.93
N ILE A 169 10.39 -0.16 2.04
CA ILE A 169 11.68 0.55 2.02
C ILE A 169 12.16 0.90 3.44
N PHE A 170 11.29 0.81 4.44
CA PHE A 170 11.65 1.17 5.81
C PHE A 170 12.57 0.14 6.45
N ASP A 171 13.48 0.63 7.27
CA ASP A 171 14.20 -0.19 8.23
C ASP A 171 13.23 -0.72 9.30
N GLU A 172 13.34 -2.00 9.67
CA GLU A 172 12.41 -2.66 10.56
C GLU A 172 12.44 -2.10 11.99
N ASP A 173 13.63 -1.81 12.51
CA ASP A 173 13.75 -1.29 13.87
C ASP A 173 13.20 0.12 13.96
N MET A 174 13.40 0.91 12.90
CA MET A 174 12.78 2.22 12.80
C MET A 174 11.26 2.10 12.74
N ALA A 175 10.73 1.25 11.87
CA ALA A 175 9.28 1.07 11.73
C ALA A 175 8.61 0.64 13.04
N LYS A 176 9.30 -0.17 13.87
CA LYS A 176 8.86 -0.54 15.23
C LYS A 176 8.87 0.66 16.18
N GLN A 177 9.93 1.49 16.13
CA GLN A 177 10.02 2.69 16.98
C GLN A 177 8.90 3.70 16.74
N LEU A 178 8.40 3.81 15.50
CA LEU A 178 7.32 4.73 15.17
C LEU A 178 6.01 4.41 15.91
N ASN A 179 5.78 3.17 16.31
CA ASN A 179 4.63 2.78 17.12
C ASN A 179 4.55 3.52 18.48
N GLN A 180 5.66 3.99 19.01
CA GLN A 180 5.68 4.75 20.26
C GLN A 180 4.86 6.05 20.17
N ARG A 181 4.57 6.55 18.96
CA ARG A 181 3.72 7.74 18.75
C ARG A 181 2.28 7.51 19.13
N LEU A 182 1.86 6.25 19.14
CA LEU A 182 0.50 5.82 19.46
C LEU A 182 0.30 5.56 20.97
N GLY A 183 1.36 5.63 21.79
CA GLY A 183 1.34 5.18 23.19
C GLY A 183 0.32 5.88 24.08
N ASN A 184 -0.05 7.14 23.80
CA ASN A 184 -1.08 7.88 24.55
C ASN A 184 -2.42 7.96 23.80
N SER A 185 -2.55 7.31 22.65
CA SER A 185 -3.75 7.35 21.83
C SER A 185 -4.79 6.34 22.34
N LYS A 186 -6.05 6.77 22.40
CA LYS A 186 -7.19 5.88 22.64
C LYS A 186 -7.60 5.12 21.37
N ILE A 187 -7.13 5.57 20.20
CA ILE A 187 -7.44 4.99 18.89
C ILE A 187 -6.31 4.05 18.47
N ALA A 188 -5.06 4.53 18.57
CA ALA A 188 -3.82 3.77 18.32
C ALA A 188 -3.83 3.03 16.99
N ARG A 189 -4.15 3.74 15.89
CA ARG A 189 -4.26 3.15 14.55
C ARG A 189 -2.92 3.18 13.82
N ARG A 190 -2.58 2.08 13.15
CA ARG A 190 -1.43 1.97 12.25
C ARG A 190 -1.86 1.43 10.89
N THR A 191 -1.36 2.03 9.81
CA THR A 191 -1.51 1.56 8.44
C THR A 191 -0.15 1.48 7.77
N ASP A 192 0.21 0.30 7.28
CA ASP A 192 1.39 0.04 6.46
C ASP A 192 0.96 -0.12 5.00
N VAL A 193 1.50 0.72 4.11
CA VAL A 193 1.10 0.77 2.69
C VAL A 193 2.33 0.67 1.82
N GLY A 194 2.28 -0.11 0.76
CA GLY A 194 3.41 -0.15 -0.17
C GLY A 194 3.28 -1.18 -1.28
N THR A 195 4.28 -1.13 -2.15
CA THR A 195 4.55 -2.16 -3.14
C THR A 195 5.62 -3.08 -2.56
N PRO A 196 5.37 -4.40 -2.45
CA PRO A 196 6.32 -5.33 -1.87
C PRO A 196 7.56 -5.46 -2.75
N LYS A 197 8.70 -5.82 -2.15
CA LYS A 197 9.96 -6.02 -2.88
C LYS A 197 10.29 -7.50 -3.00
N ILE A 198 10.69 -8.09 -1.90
CA ILE A 198 11.12 -9.49 -1.83
C ILE A 198 10.26 -10.23 -0.80
N PRO A 199 10.10 -11.55 -0.94
CA PRO A 199 9.44 -12.36 0.08
C PRO A 199 10.10 -12.19 1.45
N GLY A 200 9.28 -11.93 2.47
CA GLY A 200 9.76 -11.70 3.84
C GLY A 200 10.28 -10.29 4.13
N ASP A 201 10.14 -9.32 3.21
CA ASP A 201 10.36 -7.91 3.55
C ASP A 201 9.32 -7.43 4.58
N GLY A 202 9.55 -6.24 5.16
CA GLY A 202 8.71 -5.76 6.24
C GLY A 202 7.24 -5.58 5.89
N LEU A 203 6.91 -5.24 4.64
CA LEU A 203 5.53 -5.15 4.18
C LEU A 203 4.92 -6.55 4.00
N ASP A 204 5.64 -7.45 3.33
CA ASP A 204 5.18 -8.82 3.10
C ASP A 204 5.02 -9.59 4.41
N THR A 205 5.95 -9.46 5.34
CA THR A 205 5.85 -10.08 6.66
C THR A 205 4.57 -9.70 7.39
N ILE A 206 4.18 -8.41 7.36
CA ILE A 206 2.94 -7.93 7.98
C ILE A 206 1.72 -8.48 7.21
N TYR A 207 1.79 -8.49 5.86
CA TYR A 207 0.70 -9.02 5.04
C TYR A 207 0.49 -10.51 5.27
N GLN A 208 1.55 -11.31 5.34
CA GLN A 208 1.46 -12.75 5.64
C GLN A 208 0.87 -13.04 7.02
N ALA A 209 1.08 -12.16 8.00
CA ALA A 209 0.49 -12.26 9.33
C ALA A 209 -0.95 -11.69 9.42
N SER A 210 -1.48 -11.13 8.35
CA SER A 210 -2.81 -10.51 8.30
C SER A 210 -3.92 -11.49 7.90
N ASP A 211 -5.15 -11.00 7.86
CA ASP A 211 -6.30 -11.78 7.38
C ASP A 211 -6.32 -11.97 5.85
N GLN A 212 -5.40 -11.36 5.12
CA GLN A 212 -5.15 -11.52 3.67
C GLN A 212 -6.42 -11.45 2.82
N ARG A 213 -7.08 -10.30 2.83
CA ARG A 213 -8.30 -10.07 2.05
C ARG A 213 -8.00 -10.00 0.57
N SER A 214 -8.78 -10.74 -0.22
CA SER A 214 -8.82 -10.68 -1.68
C SER A 214 -10.13 -10.04 -2.14
N TRP A 215 -10.07 -9.29 -3.24
CA TRP A 215 -11.27 -8.72 -3.86
C TRP A 215 -11.94 -9.78 -4.73
N LEU A 216 -13.12 -10.25 -4.31
CA LEU A 216 -13.90 -11.20 -5.09
C LEU A 216 -14.90 -10.46 -5.97
N ILE A 217 -14.76 -10.65 -7.28
CA ILE A 217 -15.64 -10.08 -8.30
C ILE A 217 -16.80 -11.04 -8.51
N LYS A 218 -18.02 -10.56 -8.26
CA LYS A 218 -19.22 -11.37 -8.43
C LYS A 218 -19.69 -11.33 -9.88
N CYS A 219 -19.85 -12.50 -10.48
CA CYS A 219 -20.42 -12.64 -11.82
C CYS A 219 -21.95 -12.52 -11.78
N GLU A 220 -22.52 -11.51 -12.44
CA GLU A 220 -23.96 -11.31 -12.50
C GLU A 220 -24.70 -12.43 -13.25
N ALA A 221 -24.00 -13.15 -14.13
CA ALA A 221 -24.62 -14.20 -14.96
C ALA A 221 -24.75 -15.54 -14.25
N CYS A 222 -23.78 -15.92 -13.40
CA CYS A 222 -23.78 -17.24 -12.75
C CYS A 222 -23.60 -17.17 -11.22
N ASN A 223 -23.52 -15.96 -10.65
CA ASN A 223 -23.28 -15.68 -9.24
C ASN A 223 -21.94 -16.23 -8.67
N HIS A 224 -21.05 -16.74 -9.50
CA HIS A 224 -19.72 -17.18 -9.08
C HIS A 224 -18.88 -15.97 -8.67
N GLU A 225 -18.04 -16.13 -7.65
CA GLU A 225 -17.09 -15.12 -7.18
C GLU A 225 -15.69 -15.47 -7.70
N THR A 226 -15.04 -14.53 -8.40
CA THR A 226 -13.72 -14.69 -9.03
C THR A 226 -12.71 -13.76 -8.38
N CYS A 227 -11.58 -14.28 -7.91
CA CYS A 227 -10.39 -13.50 -7.56
C CYS A 227 -9.51 -13.41 -8.82
N VAL A 228 -9.48 -12.27 -9.47
CA VAL A 228 -8.75 -12.12 -10.73
C VAL A 228 -7.25 -12.33 -10.55
N GLU A 229 -6.70 -11.97 -9.41
CA GLU A 229 -5.29 -12.12 -9.09
C GLU A 229 -4.87 -13.59 -9.02
N ASP A 230 -5.67 -14.42 -8.36
CA ASP A 230 -5.40 -15.86 -8.25
C ASP A 230 -5.55 -16.56 -9.62
N GLU A 231 -6.62 -16.25 -10.35
CA GLU A 231 -6.85 -16.79 -11.70
C GLU A 231 -5.73 -16.40 -12.67
N PHE A 232 -5.25 -15.15 -12.59
CA PHE A 232 -4.17 -14.67 -13.45
C PHE A 232 -2.85 -15.39 -13.18
N ILE A 233 -2.54 -15.66 -11.92
CA ILE A 233 -1.33 -16.40 -11.56
C ILE A 233 -1.41 -17.85 -12.02
N GLU A 234 -2.60 -18.45 -11.96
CA GLU A 234 -2.83 -19.81 -12.43
C GLU A 234 -2.77 -19.91 -13.95
N ASP A 235 -3.50 -19.04 -14.66
CA ASP A 235 -3.58 -19.00 -16.12
C ASP A 235 -4.01 -17.60 -16.59
N ALA A 236 -3.04 -16.78 -16.97
CA ALA A 236 -3.28 -15.40 -17.37
C ALA A 236 -4.22 -15.27 -18.58
N ASP A 237 -4.14 -16.21 -19.54
CA ASP A 237 -4.96 -16.21 -20.77
C ASP A 237 -6.40 -16.63 -20.50
N LYS A 238 -6.66 -17.33 -19.38
CA LYS A 238 -8.02 -17.63 -18.92
C LYS A 238 -8.61 -16.53 -18.05
N ALA A 239 -7.76 -15.79 -17.32
CA ALA A 239 -8.18 -14.70 -16.45
C ALA A 239 -8.51 -13.42 -17.24
N ILE A 240 -7.73 -13.12 -18.30
CA ILE A 240 -7.92 -11.98 -19.18
C ILE A 240 -8.12 -12.47 -20.62
N ILE A 241 -9.28 -12.14 -21.18
CA ILE A 241 -9.62 -12.47 -22.57
C ILE A 241 -9.60 -11.19 -23.40
N VAL A 242 -8.88 -11.23 -24.53
CA VAL A 242 -8.85 -10.13 -25.49
C VAL A 242 -9.91 -10.38 -26.55
N ASP A 243 -10.80 -9.42 -26.74
CA ASP A 243 -11.87 -9.51 -27.75
C ASP A 243 -11.35 -9.21 -29.17
N LYS A 244 -12.26 -9.24 -30.15
CA LYS A 244 -11.95 -9.00 -31.58
C LYS A 244 -11.51 -7.57 -31.87
N GLU A 245 -11.90 -6.64 -31.02
CA GLU A 245 -11.55 -5.23 -31.10
C GLU A 245 -10.19 -4.94 -30.42
N GLY A 246 -9.58 -5.95 -29.77
CA GLY A 246 -8.30 -5.84 -29.07
C GLY A 246 -8.42 -5.31 -27.64
N VAL A 247 -9.62 -5.30 -27.07
CA VAL A 247 -9.87 -4.88 -25.69
C VAL A 247 -9.74 -6.08 -24.75
N GLY A 248 -8.99 -5.92 -23.67
CA GLY A 248 -8.84 -6.96 -22.64
C GLY A 248 -9.95 -6.87 -21.60
N HIS A 249 -10.52 -8.01 -21.24
CA HIS A 249 -11.59 -8.15 -20.26
C HIS A 249 -11.25 -9.20 -19.22
N ILE A 250 -11.64 -8.97 -17.97
CA ILE A 250 -11.59 -10.01 -16.93
C ILE A 250 -12.69 -11.03 -17.22
N ALA A 251 -12.35 -12.31 -17.20
CA ALA A 251 -13.28 -13.40 -17.40
C ALA A 251 -13.69 -14.02 -16.06
N CYS A 252 -14.97 -14.34 -15.91
CA CYS A 252 -15.45 -15.16 -14.80
C CYS A 252 -14.78 -16.55 -14.87
N SER A 253 -14.17 -17.00 -13.77
CA SER A 253 -13.48 -18.30 -13.73
C SER A 253 -14.40 -19.49 -14.06
N HIS A 254 -15.69 -19.39 -13.75
CA HIS A 254 -16.68 -20.45 -13.99
C HIS A 254 -17.31 -20.40 -15.40
N CYS A 255 -17.99 -19.30 -15.76
CA CYS A 255 -18.81 -19.26 -16.99
C CYS A 255 -18.14 -18.51 -18.13
N LYS A 256 -16.94 -17.97 -17.95
CA LYS A 256 -16.12 -17.23 -18.92
C LYS A 256 -16.76 -15.94 -19.48
N ARG A 257 -17.89 -15.47 -18.93
CA ARG A 257 -18.44 -14.16 -19.27
C ARG A 257 -17.55 -13.05 -18.72
N PHE A 258 -17.53 -11.93 -19.40
CA PHE A 258 -16.77 -10.76 -18.95
C PHE A 258 -17.39 -10.20 -17.67
N ILE A 259 -16.53 -9.88 -16.73
CA ILE A 259 -16.87 -9.28 -15.44
C ILE A 259 -16.02 -8.04 -15.22
N VAL A 260 -16.47 -7.14 -14.37
CA VAL A 260 -15.74 -5.92 -14.02
C VAL A 260 -15.50 -5.85 -12.50
N PRO A 261 -14.39 -5.27 -12.03
CA PRO A 261 -14.08 -5.19 -10.60
C PRO A 261 -15.16 -4.55 -9.73
N TRP A 262 -16.04 -3.76 -10.33
CA TRP A 262 -17.14 -3.05 -9.66
C TRP A 262 -18.51 -3.70 -9.87
N SER A 263 -18.57 -4.95 -10.35
CA SER A 263 -19.83 -5.69 -10.47
C SER A 263 -20.58 -5.71 -9.13
N PRO A 264 -21.92 -5.56 -9.15
CA PRO A 264 -22.71 -5.54 -7.93
C PRO A 264 -22.50 -6.80 -7.07
N GLY A 265 -22.25 -6.59 -5.79
CA GLY A 265 -21.99 -7.67 -4.82
C GLY A 265 -20.54 -8.14 -4.77
N SER A 266 -19.62 -7.52 -5.54
CA SER A 266 -18.19 -7.70 -5.35
C SER A 266 -17.75 -7.17 -3.98
N ARG A 267 -16.80 -7.86 -3.34
CA ARG A 267 -16.47 -7.57 -1.93
C ARG A 267 -15.08 -8.07 -1.54
N TRP A 268 -14.56 -7.52 -0.47
CA TRP A 268 -13.38 -8.04 0.20
C TRP A 268 -13.72 -9.27 1.06
N VAL A 269 -12.93 -10.34 0.91
CA VAL A 269 -13.10 -11.57 1.67
C VAL A 269 -11.78 -11.96 2.32
N PRO A 270 -11.74 -12.13 3.66
CA PRO A 270 -10.54 -12.55 4.35
C PRO A 270 -10.26 -14.04 4.11
N ARG A 271 -8.99 -14.41 3.83
CA ARG A 271 -8.54 -15.80 3.78
C ARG A 271 -8.37 -16.39 5.19
N PHE A 272 -7.94 -15.56 6.13
CA PHE A 272 -7.66 -15.93 7.52
C PHE A 272 -8.41 -15.02 8.50
N PRO A 273 -9.75 -15.18 8.66
CA PRO A 273 -10.59 -14.22 9.37
C PRO A 273 -10.30 -14.08 10.87
N LYS A 274 -9.45 -14.94 11.45
CA LYS A 274 -9.08 -14.92 12.88
C LYS A 274 -7.85 -14.06 13.17
N GLN A 275 -7.14 -13.56 12.15
CA GLN A 275 -5.98 -12.71 12.33
C GLN A 275 -6.40 -11.29 12.72
N ASP A 276 -5.62 -10.67 13.63
CA ASP A 276 -5.92 -9.33 14.16
C ASP A 276 -5.61 -8.21 13.15
N VAL A 277 -4.59 -8.40 12.32
CA VAL A 277 -4.20 -7.44 11.29
C VAL A 277 -5.12 -7.59 10.08
N VAL A 278 -5.67 -6.47 9.61
CA VAL A 278 -6.48 -6.44 8.38
C VAL A 278 -5.56 -6.18 7.20
N GLY A 279 -5.49 -7.12 6.26
CA GLY A 279 -4.58 -7.05 5.11
C GLY A 279 -5.33 -7.06 3.79
N TYR A 280 -4.93 -6.18 2.88
CA TYR A 280 -5.51 -6.08 1.53
C TYR A 280 -4.43 -6.34 0.48
N TRP A 281 -4.79 -7.09 -0.55
CA TRP A 281 -3.99 -7.25 -1.74
C TRP A 281 -4.69 -6.62 -2.94
N VAL A 282 -4.02 -5.66 -3.59
CA VAL A 282 -4.59 -4.87 -4.69
C VAL A 282 -3.64 -4.89 -5.89
N SER A 283 -4.02 -5.56 -6.96
CA SER A 283 -3.28 -5.52 -8.23
C SER A 283 -3.71 -4.37 -9.14
N GLN A 284 -2.93 -4.11 -10.19
CA GLN A 284 -3.35 -3.17 -11.24
C GLN A 284 -4.57 -3.63 -12.04
N MET A 285 -4.92 -4.92 -12.00
CA MET A 285 -6.09 -5.46 -12.71
C MET A 285 -7.41 -4.92 -12.16
N LEU A 286 -7.43 -4.46 -10.90
CA LEU A 286 -8.61 -3.82 -10.30
C LEU A 286 -8.78 -2.36 -10.74
N ASN A 287 -7.74 -1.74 -11.34
CA ASN A 287 -7.80 -0.34 -11.76
C ASN A 287 -8.58 -0.21 -13.09
N PRO A 288 -9.72 0.53 -13.12
CA PRO A 288 -10.55 0.67 -14.32
C PRO A 288 -9.83 1.31 -15.52
N ASN A 289 -8.77 2.08 -15.25
CA ASN A 289 -7.99 2.76 -16.28
C ASN A 289 -6.86 1.88 -16.86
N ARG A 290 -6.68 0.65 -16.33
CA ARG A 290 -5.61 -0.24 -16.79
C ARG A 290 -6.00 -0.93 -18.09
N ASN A 291 -5.16 -0.79 -19.12
CA ASN A 291 -5.31 -1.56 -20.34
C ASN A 291 -4.91 -3.02 -20.10
N LEU A 292 -5.90 -3.90 -19.96
CA LEU A 292 -5.70 -5.32 -19.65
C LEU A 292 -5.08 -6.10 -20.82
N ALA A 293 -5.37 -5.72 -22.08
CA ALA A 293 -4.75 -6.35 -23.25
C ALA A 293 -3.24 -6.05 -23.30
N LEU A 294 -2.85 -4.82 -22.95
CA LEU A 294 -1.44 -4.45 -22.84
C LEU A 294 -0.78 -5.17 -21.65
N LEU A 295 -1.48 -5.29 -20.52
CA LEU A 295 -0.99 -6.02 -19.35
C LEU A 295 -0.70 -7.48 -19.70
N LEU A 296 -1.58 -8.14 -20.44
CA LEU A 296 -1.38 -9.52 -20.88
C LEU A 296 -0.17 -9.65 -21.82
N LYS A 297 0.01 -8.71 -22.76
CA LYS A 297 1.21 -8.66 -23.62
C LYS A 297 2.49 -8.49 -22.82
N GLN A 298 2.48 -7.60 -21.80
CA GLN A 298 3.61 -7.40 -20.89
C GLN A 298 3.94 -8.65 -20.06
N TRP A 299 2.94 -9.47 -19.75
CA TRP A 299 3.13 -10.74 -19.06
C TRP A 299 3.84 -11.77 -19.96
N HIS A 300 3.42 -11.90 -21.22
CA HIS A 300 4.00 -12.87 -22.17
C HIS A 300 5.39 -12.50 -22.68
N ASP A 301 5.64 -11.21 -22.88
CA ASP A 301 6.93 -10.70 -23.32
C ASP A 301 7.32 -9.43 -22.56
N PRO A 302 7.75 -9.58 -21.29
CA PRO A 302 8.07 -8.42 -20.46
C PRO A 302 9.26 -7.63 -21.01
N GLN A 303 10.22 -8.28 -21.66
CA GLN A 303 11.41 -7.61 -22.19
C GLN A 303 11.08 -6.65 -23.33
N ALA A 304 10.14 -7.01 -24.22
CA ALA A 304 9.66 -6.12 -25.29
C ALA A 304 9.05 -4.82 -24.76
N TYR A 305 8.59 -4.82 -23.51
CA TYR A 305 8.00 -3.67 -22.83
C TYR A 305 8.90 -3.07 -21.74
N GLN A 306 10.19 -3.42 -21.75
CA GLN A 306 11.18 -2.94 -20.76
C GLN A 306 10.81 -3.28 -19.31
N TYR A 307 10.14 -4.41 -19.10
CA TYR A 307 9.87 -4.99 -17.80
C TYR A 307 10.78 -6.19 -17.55
N SER A 308 11.17 -6.40 -16.29
CA SER A 308 11.57 -7.73 -15.82
C SER A 308 10.36 -8.45 -15.24
N MET A 309 10.38 -9.78 -15.17
CA MET A 309 9.34 -10.54 -14.46
C MET A 309 9.24 -10.11 -13.00
N GLU A 310 10.37 -9.80 -12.35
CA GLU A 310 10.41 -9.29 -10.99
C GLU A 310 9.62 -7.98 -10.86
N GLU A 311 9.85 -7.02 -11.76
CA GLU A 311 9.10 -5.77 -11.77
C GLU A 311 7.62 -5.99 -12.05
N PHE A 312 7.27 -6.90 -12.95
CA PHE A 312 5.88 -7.22 -13.25
C PHE A 312 5.15 -7.75 -12.00
N TYR A 313 5.72 -8.76 -11.32
CA TYR A 313 5.13 -9.30 -10.09
C TYR A 313 4.95 -8.22 -9.03
N ARG A 314 5.96 -7.40 -8.82
CA ARG A 314 5.94 -6.37 -7.78
C ARG A 314 5.04 -5.20 -8.12
N THR A 315 5.19 -4.62 -9.31
CA THR A 315 4.53 -3.35 -9.66
C THR A 315 3.15 -3.53 -10.28
N VAL A 316 2.89 -4.64 -10.97
CA VAL A 316 1.58 -4.92 -11.59
C VAL A 316 0.71 -5.77 -10.66
N LEU A 317 1.23 -6.91 -10.21
CA LEU A 317 0.47 -7.83 -9.37
C LEU A 317 0.48 -7.44 -7.89
N GLY A 318 1.47 -6.68 -7.42
CA GLY A 318 1.62 -6.34 -5.99
C GLY A 318 2.08 -7.54 -5.15
N ILE A 319 2.88 -8.43 -5.73
CA ILE A 319 3.40 -9.64 -5.09
C ILE A 319 4.91 -9.51 -4.92
N PRO A 320 5.47 -9.84 -3.74
CA PRO A 320 6.91 -9.90 -3.57
C PRO A 320 7.50 -10.99 -4.46
N TYR A 321 8.60 -10.69 -5.12
CA TYR A 321 9.24 -11.64 -6.04
C TYR A 321 10.76 -11.51 -6.00
N ILE A 322 11.42 -12.65 -6.10
CA ILE A 322 12.85 -12.76 -6.27
C ILE A 322 13.11 -13.72 -7.44
N SER A 323 13.90 -13.29 -8.41
CA SER A 323 14.25 -14.15 -9.56
C SER A 323 15.08 -15.36 -9.11
N ALA A 324 14.95 -16.47 -9.82
CA ALA A 324 15.70 -17.69 -9.53
C ALA A 324 17.23 -17.44 -9.57
N GLU A 325 17.68 -16.52 -10.42
CA GLU A 325 19.09 -16.12 -10.56
C GLU A 325 19.63 -15.40 -9.31
N ASN A 326 18.75 -14.70 -8.58
CA ASN A 326 19.09 -13.97 -7.36
C ASN A 326 18.78 -14.76 -6.08
N LYS A 327 18.28 -15.99 -6.21
CA LYS A 327 17.93 -16.84 -5.09
C LYS A 327 19.04 -17.84 -4.84
N LEU A 328 19.86 -17.60 -3.81
CA LEU A 328 20.80 -18.62 -3.32
C LEU A 328 20.02 -19.85 -2.84
N CYS A 329 20.21 -20.97 -3.50
CA CYS A 329 19.68 -22.23 -3.02
C CYS A 329 20.72 -22.94 -2.11
N LEU A 330 20.24 -23.85 -1.26
CA LEU A 330 21.16 -24.64 -0.41
C LEU A 330 22.23 -25.36 -1.22
N GLN A 331 21.92 -25.73 -2.45
CA GLN A 331 22.86 -26.40 -3.36
C GLN A 331 24.00 -25.48 -3.81
N ASP A 332 23.70 -24.19 -4.02
CA ASP A 332 24.72 -23.16 -4.31
C ASP A 332 25.68 -22.99 -3.13
N VAL A 333 25.11 -22.94 -1.91
CA VAL A 333 25.89 -22.87 -0.68
C VAL A 333 26.74 -24.13 -0.52
N TYR A 334 26.17 -25.31 -0.71
CA TYR A 334 26.91 -26.58 -0.60
C TYR A 334 27.97 -26.73 -1.70
N SER A 335 27.73 -26.22 -2.91
CA SER A 335 28.75 -26.26 -3.99
C SER A 335 29.97 -25.39 -3.69
N CYS A 336 29.81 -24.36 -2.85
CA CYS A 336 30.90 -23.51 -2.37
C CYS A 336 31.63 -24.07 -1.15
N MET A 337 31.10 -25.14 -0.53
CA MET A 337 31.73 -25.79 0.63
C MET A 337 32.84 -26.69 0.17
N GLY A 338 34.07 -26.35 0.53
CA GLY A 338 35.24 -27.22 0.31
C GLY A 338 35.45 -28.25 1.42
N ASN A 339 36.11 -29.35 1.12
CA ASN A 339 36.53 -30.37 2.09
C ASN A 339 37.76 -29.93 2.89
N TYR A 340 37.86 -28.67 3.27
CA TYR A 340 39.00 -28.19 4.05
C TYR A 340 38.54 -27.86 5.48
N ILE A 341 39.36 -28.33 6.40
CA ILE A 341 39.25 -27.94 7.81
C ILE A 341 39.99 -26.62 7.95
N GLN A 342 39.34 -25.62 8.55
CA GLN A 342 39.98 -24.34 8.87
C GLN A 342 41.03 -24.59 9.95
N MET A 343 42.26 -24.86 9.57
CA MET A 343 43.38 -24.98 10.50
C MET A 343 44.17 -23.68 10.51
N PRO A 344 44.64 -23.23 11.69
CA PRO A 344 45.54 -22.10 11.75
C PRO A 344 46.78 -22.44 10.90
N SER A 345 47.14 -21.55 9.99
CA SER A 345 48.32 -21.74 9.16
C SER A 345 49.56 -21.85 10.04
N MET A 346 50.27 -22.98 9.94
CA MET A 346 51.56 -23.18 10.63
C MET A 346 52.70 -22.37 9.98
N LYS A 347 52.45 -21.75 8.82
CA LYS A 347 53.40 -20.84 8.18
C LYS A 347 53.03 -19.41 8.54
N LYS A 348 54.03 -18.61 8.95
CA LYS A 348 53.87 -17.16 9.14
C LYS A 348 53.64 -16.46 7.78
N VAL A 349 52.45 -16.60 7.25
CA VAL A 349 52.01 -15.92 6.03
C VAL A 349 50.94 -14.92 6.46
N THR A 350 51.06 -13.69 6.03
CA THR A 350 50.00 -12.67 6.25
C THR A 350 48.74 -13.10 5.50
N THR A 351 47.69 -13.42 6.26
CA THR A 351 46.38 -13.75 5.71
C THR A 351 45.41 -12.58 5.95
N CYS A 352 44.69 -12.18 4.91
CA CYS A 352 43.60 -11.22 5.02
C CYS A 352 42.29 -11.97 4.79
N MET A 353 41.31 -11.73 5.70
CA MET A 353 39.96 -12.21 5.52
C MET A 353 39.06 -11.01 5.34
N GLY A 354 38.36 -10.94 4.21
CA GLY A 354 37.24 -9.99 3.99
C GLY A 354 35.94 -10.73 4.27
N VAL A 355 35.12 -10.17 5.16
CA VAL A 355 33.75 -10.63 5.39
C VAL A 355 32.82 -9.51 4.92
N ASP A 356 32.10 -9.74 3.83
CA ASP A 356 31.00 -8.87 3.43
C ASP A 356 29.72 -9.39 4.10
N VAL A 357 29.23 -8.65 5.07
CA VAL A 357 27.94 -8.94 5.73
C VAL A 357 26.86 -8.25 4.92
N GLY A 358 26.41 -8.91 3.86
CA GLY A 358 25.25 -8.47 3.12
C GLY A 358 24.05 -8.35 4.08
N LYS A 359 23.34 -7.24 4.02
CA LYS A 359 22.05 -7.15 4.72
C LYS A 359 21.09 -8.16 4.07
N VAL A 360 20.65 -9.13 4.84
CA VAL A 360 19.52 -10.01 4.52
C VAL A 360 18.23 -9.23 4.64
#